data_736a70d7ddfdcc07462a338f5ffb6785
#
_entry.id   736a70d7ddfdcc07462a338f5ffb6785
#
_cell.length_a   1.000
_cell.length_b   1.000
_cell.length_c   1.000
_cell.angle_alpha   90.00
_cell.angle_beta   90.00
_cell.angle_gamma   90.00
#
_symmetry.space_group_name_H-M   'P 1'
#
loop_
_entity.id
_entity.type
_entity.pdbx_description
1 polymer ?
#
loop_
_entity_poly.entity_id
_entity_poly.type
_entity_poly.pdbx_seq_one_letter_code
_entity_poly.pdbx_strand_id
1 'polypeptide(L)'
;IYNPSDVEADLSQYSLQIKAYGKNHTAVNPPNDKVLIPLSGKLAPKASIICRHTKAELYTASGLTGELIYNGNDPIALIKGETVIDFLGNDPAKAWLTAEGKAAGEDVFLHRKVTIDAPSQTFVLDQWDATALTKDKQKETLTALITEHFGKR
;
A
#
# COMPACT_ATOMS: atom_id res chain seq x y z
N ILE A 1 6.87 -1.02 1.52
CA ILE A 1 7.19 -0.42 2.84
C ILE A 1 8.60 0.13 2.78
N TYR A 2 8.79 1.33 3.28
CA TYR A 2 10.09 2.01 3.37
C TYR A 2 10.41 2.33 4.84
N ASN A 3 11.66 2.15 5.24
CA ASN A 3 12.15 2.57 6.56
C ASN A 3 12.81 3.95 6.46
N PRO A 4 12.14 5.05 6.84
CA PRO A 4 12.71 6.39 6.73
C PRO A 4 13.73 6.71 7.82
N SER A 5 13.87 5.87 8.83
CA SER A 5 14.74 6.11 9.98
C SER A 5 16.21 5.77 9.68
N ASP A 6 17.09 6.16 10.57
CA ASP A 6 18.51 5.80 10.55
C ASP A 6 18.81 4.55 11.38
N VAL A 7 17.76 3.85 11.84
CA VAL A 7 17.84 2.63 12.65
C VAL A 7 17.14 1.49 11.93
N GLU A 8 17.69 0.27 12.05
CA GLU A 8 17.07 -0.95 11.55
C GLU A 8 15.72 -1.17 12.24
N ALA A 9 14.69 -1.48 11.46
CA ALA A 9 13.37 -1.82 11.96
C ALA A 9 13.19 -3.34 12.05
N ASP A 10 12.71 -3.81 13.19
CA ASP A 10 12.28 -5.20 13.37
C ASP A 10 10.82 -5.32 12.89
N LEU A 11 10.66 -5.92 11.70
CA LEU A 11 9.35 -6.04 11.07
C LEU A 11 8.41 -7.00 11.79
N SER A 12 8.91 -7.87 12.67
CA SER A 12 8.04 -8.77 13.44
C SER A 12 7.09 -8.04 14.39
N GLN A 13 7.35 -6.76 14.68
CA GLN A 13 6.49 -5.90 15.49
C GLN A 13 5.36 -5.25 14.67
N TYR A 14 5.33 -5.45 13.35
CA TYR A 14 4.41 -4.77 12.43
C TYR A 14 3.52 -5.77 11.70
N SER A 15 2.38 -5.29 11.25
CA SER A 15 1.48 -6.00 10.36
C SER A 15 0.86 -5.04 9.35
N LEU A 16 0.50 -5.56 8.17
CA LEU A 16 -0.43 -4.88 7.29
C LEU A 16 -1.85 -5.27 7.68
N GLN A 17 -2.69 -4.29 7.87
CA GLN A 17 -4.12 -4.46 8.08
C GLN A 17 -4.86 -3.98 6.84
N ILE A 18 -5.66 -4.87 6.24
CA ILE A 18 -6.54 -4.54 5.13
C ILE A 18 -7.97 -4.72 5.60
N LYS A 19 -8.81 -3.71 5.38
CA LYS A 19 -10.25 -3.82 5.59
C LYS A 19 -10.91 -3.98 4.22
N ALA A 20 -11.33 -5.19 3.89
CA ALA A 20 -11.99 -5.45 2.62
C ALA A 20 -13.45 -4.96 2.65
N TYR A 21 -13.81 -4.13 1.67
CA TYR A 21 -15.17 -3.68 1.42
C TYR A 21 -15.72 -4.28 0.13
N GLY A 22 -17.03 -4.47 0.07
CA GLY A 22 -17.69 -4.99 -1.13
C GLY A 22 -17.57 -4.04 -2.34
N LYS A 23 -17.81 -4.59 -3.53
CA LYS A 23 -17.63 -3.95 -4.84
C LYS A 23 -18.28 -2.56 -5.00
N ASN A 24 -19.27 -2.22 -4.19
CA ASN A 24 -19.99 -0.94 -4.28
C ASN A 24 -19.66 0.03 -3.16
N HIS A 25 -18.57 -0.16 -2.46
CA HIS A 25 -18.16 0.66 -1.30
C HIS A 25 -19.23 0.82 -0.22
N THR A 26 -20.33 0.12 -0.36
CA THR A 26 -21.37 0.11 0.64
C THR A 26 -20.91 -0.80 1.76
N ALA A 27 -20.78 -0.24 2.93
CA ALA A 27 -20.62 -0.97 4.18
C ALA A 27 -21.89 -1.78 4.50
N VAL A 28 -22.27 -2.65 3.60
CA VAL A 28 -23.49 -3.47 3.75
C VAL A 28 -23.24 -4.69 4.60
N ASN A 29 -22.01 -5.06 4.77
CA ASN A 29 -21.61 -5.96 5.83
C ASN A 29 -20.46 -5.26 6.57
N PRO A 30 -20.39 -5.39 7.91
CA PRO A 30 -19.21 -4.96 8.60
C PRO A 30 -18.03 -5.53 7.83
N PRO A 31 -16.95 -4.76 7.66
CA PRO A 31 -15.82 -5.20 6.86
C PRO A 31 -15.52 -6.61 7.27
N ASN A 32 -15.73 -7.54 6.33
CA ASN A 32 -15.47 -8.93 6.60
C ASN A 32 -14.00 -8.97 6.95
N ASP A 33 -13.79 -9.05 8.22
CA ASP A 33 -12.54 -9.34 8.88
C ASP A 33 -11.32 -8.58 8.36
N LYS A 34 -10.81 -7.78 9.24
CA LYS A 34 -9.46 -7.21 9.10
C LYS A 34 -8.51 -8.36 8.74
N VAL A 35 -8.08 -8.40 7.51
CA VAL A 35 -6.98 -9.29 7.15
C VAL A 35 -5.73 -8.70 7.76
N LEU A 36 -5.17 -9.39 8.72
CA LEU A 36 -3.88 -9.05 9.31
C LEU A 36 -2.82 -9.92 8.68
N ILE A 37 -1.83 -9.27 8.05
CA ILE A 37 -0.67 -9.93 7.48
C ILE A 37 0.53 -9.56 8.34
N PRO A 38 0.99 -10.46 9.21
CA PRO A 38 2.16 -10.20 10.02
C PRO A 38 3.39 -10.06 9.12
N LEU A 39 4.21 -9.08 9.42
CA LEU A 39 5.48 -8.90 8.75
C LEU A 39 6.56 -9.66 9.50
N SER A 40 7.70 -9.88 8.86
CA SER A 40 8.83 -10.60 9.45
C SER A 40 10.17 -10.11 8.92
N GLY A 41 11.22 -10.43 9.65
CA GLY A 41 12.58 -10.05 9.30
C GLY A 41 12.93 -8.64 9.75
N LYS A 42 13.98 -8.11 9.17
CA LYS A 42 14.55 -6.80 9.50
C LYS A 42 14.61 -5.93 8.26
N LEU A 43 14.38 -4.65 8.43
CA LEU A 43 14.46 -3.66 7.36
C LEU A 43 15.52 -2.62 7.72
N ALA A 44 16.61 -2.63 6.98
CA ALA A 44 17.72 -1.72 7.20
C ALA A 44 17.29 -0.24 7.10
N PRO A 45 18.06 0.69 7.69
CA PRO A 45 17.84 2.11 7.50
C PRO A 45 17.75 2.48 6.02
N LYS A 46 16.81 3.36 5.67
CA LYS A 46 16.61 3.87 4.30
C LYS A 46 16.37 2.78 3.24
N ALA A 47 16.04 1.56 3.67
CA ALA A 47 15.71 0.46 2.76
C ALA A 47 14.21 0.31 2.55
N SER A 48 13.86 -0.38 1.49
CA SER A 48 12.48 -0.73 1.14
C SER A 48 12.29 -2.24 1.04
N ILE A 49 11.08 -2.71 1.35
CA ILE A 49 10.66 -4.08 1.13
C ILE A 49 9.32 -4.11 0.40
N ILE A 50 9.17 -5.07 -0.51
CA ILE A 50 7.91 -5.30 -1.22
C ILE A 50 7.06 -6.30 -0.42
N CYS A 51 5.79 -5.94 -0.21
CA CYS A 51 4.76 -6.87 0.22
C CYS A 51 3.85 -7.14 -0.98
N ARG A 52 3.67 -8.40 -1.35
CA ARG A 52 2.91 -8.79 -2.53
C ARG A 52 1.95 -9.93 -2.24
N HIS A 53 0.92 -10.03 -3.06
CA HIS A 53 0.04 -11.19 -3.04
C HIS A 53 0.81 -12.45 -3.43
N THR A 54 0.47 -13.60 -2.84
CA THR A 54 1.11 -14.90 -3.13
C THR A 54 1.08 -15.26 -4.61
N LYS A 55 0.03 -14.84 -5.33
CA LYS A 55 -0.14 -15.07 -6.78
C LYS A 55 0.43 -13.97 -7.67
N ALA A 56 1.11 -12.96 -7.11
CA ALA A 56 1.71 -11.92 -7.92
C ALA A 56 2.85 -12.46 -8.77
N GLU A 57 2.86 -12.11 -10.05
CA GLU A 57 3.87 -12.57 -11.02
C GLU A 57 5.15 -11.73 -11.01
N LEU A 58 5.05 -10.48 -10.54
CA LEU A 58 6.18 -9.57 -10.46
C LEU A 58 6.88 -9.68 -9.09
N TYR A 59 8.19 -9.50 -9.10
CA TYR A 59 9.03 -9.50 -7.88
C TYR A 59 8.90 -10.77 -7.03
N THR A 60 8.77 -11.91 -7.69
CA THR A 60 8.56 -13.21 -7.02
C THR A 60 9.75 -13.68 -6.19
N ALA A 61 10.96 -13.19 -6.50
CA ALA A 61 12.19 -13.61 -5.84
C ALA A 61 12.48 -12.84 -4.52
N SER A 62 11.72 -11.82 -4.19
CA SER A 62 12.00 -10.96 -3.05
C SER A 62 10.73 -10.47 -2.36
N GLY A 63 10.89 -10.03 -1.12
CA GLY A 63 9.84 -9.42 -0.33
C GLY A 63 8.97 -10.42 0.44
N LEU A 64 7.99 -9.86 1.14
CA LEU A 64 7.03 -10.60 1.94
C LEU A 64 5.81 -10.96 1.09
N THR A 65 5.22 -12.11 1.36
CA THR A 65 4.01 -12.57 0.67
C THR A 65 2.88 -12.79 1.65
N GLY A 66 1.66 -12.54 1.21
CA GLY A 66 0.46 -12.78 1.98
C GLY A 66 -0.78 -12.82 1.09
N GLU A 67 -1.90 -13.21 1.65
CA GLU A 67 -3.20 -13.13 0.99
C GLU A 67 -3.70 -11.68 1.04
N LEU A 68 -3.13 -10.82 0.19
CA LEU A 68 -3.51 -9.42 0.07
C LEU A 68 -4.84 -9.34 -0.70
N ILE A 69 -5.95 -9.39 0.03
CA ILE A 69 -7.28 -9.19 -0.54
C ILE A 69 -7.51 -7.69 -0.64
N TYR A 70 -7.34 -7.15 -1.84
CA TYR A 70 -7.40 -5.74 -2.11
C TYR A 70 -7.94 -5.52 -3.53
N ASN A 71 -8.99 -4.72 -3.66
CA ASN A 71 -9.63 -4.42 -4.95
C ASN A 71 -9.34 -2.99 -5.45
N GLY A 72 -8.41 -2.28 -4.81
CA GLY A 72 -7.97 -0.95 -5.21
C GLY A 72 -8.63 0.19 -4.42
N ASN A 73 -9.68 -0.06 -3.66
CA ASN A 73 -10.36 0.97 -2.87
C ASN A 73 -10.40 0.67 -1.36
N ASP A 74 -9.93 -0.49 -0.97
CA ASP A 74 -9.89 -0.90 0.42
C ASP A 74 -8.77 -0.16 1.16
N PRO A 75 -9.00 0.29 2.40
CA PRO A 75 -7.95 0.92 3.17
C PRO A 75 -6.91 -0.08 3.65
N ILE A 76 -5.66 0.34 3.61
CA ILE A 76 -4.51 -0.40 4.08
C ILE A 76 -3.82 0.39 5.19
N ALA A 77 -3.60 -0.23 6.34
CA ALA A 77 -2.81 0.34 7.42
C ALA A 77 -1.55 -0.46 7.66
N LEU A 78 -0.43 0.23 7.89
CA LEU A 78 0.73 -0.34 8.57
C LEU A 78 0.50 -0.12 10.07
N ILE A 79 0.46 -1.19 10.84
CA ILE A 79 0.24 -1.12 12.29
C ILE A 79 1.44 -1.70 13.05
N LYS A 80 1.68 -1.16 14.25
CA LYS A 80 2.60 -1.72 15.24
C LYS A 80 1.83 -2.04 16.49
N GLY A 81 1.63 -3.33 16.77
CA GLY A 81 0.66 -3.75 17.78
C GLY A 81 -0.74 -3.27 17.40
N GLU A 82 -1.35 -2.42 18.24
CA GLU A 82 -2.67 -1.81 17.99
C GLU A 82 -2.58 -0.40 17.37
N THR A 83 -1.37 0.14 17.24
CA THR A 83 -1.16 1.53 16.78
C THR A 83 -1.03 1.58 15.28
N VAL A 84 -1.85 2.41 14.63
CA VAL A 84 -1.69 2.75 13.21
C VAL A 84 -0.44 3.63 13.07
N ILE A 85 0.48 3.19 12.24
CA ILE A 85 1.71 3.93 11.92
C ILE A 85 1.53 4.71 10.62
N ASP A 86 0.95 4.06 9.61
CA ASP A 86 0.72 4.69 8.30
C ASP A 86 -0.59 4.20 7.72
N PHE A 87 -1.28 5.03 6.95
CA PHE A 87 -2.62 4.74 6.45
C PHE A 87 -2.80 5.17 5.01
N LEU A 88 -3.33 4.27 4.19
CA LEU A 88 -3.66 4.49 2.79
C LEU A 88 -5.16 4.23 2.57
N GLY A 89 -5.85 5.17 1.93
CA GLY A 89 -7.26 5.04 1.56
C GLY A 89 -8.23 5.64 2.57
N ASN A 90 -9.50 5.32 2.44
CA ASN A 90 -10.57 5.80 3.32
C ASN A 90 -11.21 4.67 4.11
N ASP A 91 -11.56 4.94 5.35
CA ASP A 91 -12.35 4.03 6.20
C ASP A 91 -13.59 4.79 6.73
N PRO A 92 -14.83 4.43 6.32
CA PRO A 92 -15.16 3.33 5.40
C PRO A 92 -14.64 3.58 3.99
N ALA A 93 -14.39 2.50 3.26
CA ALA A 93 -13.91 2.57 1.87
C ALA A 93 -14.88 3.39 1.02
N LYS A 94 -14.32 4.29 0.25
CA LYS A 94 -15.04 5.08 -0.75
C LYS A 94 -14.08 5.42 -1.87
N ALA A 95 -14.62 5.65 -3.04
CA ALA A 95 -13.82 6.19 -4.13
C ALA A 95 -13.14 7.48 -3.67
N TRP A 96 -11.87 7.62 -3.95
CA TRP A 96 -11.10 8.82 -3.71
C TRP A 96 -10.48 9.27 -5.03
N LEU A 97 -10.47 10.56 -5.27
CA LEU A 97 -10.11 11.15 -6.53
C LEU A 97 -8.70 11.74 -6.46
N THR A 98 -7.95 11.57 -7.54
CA THR A 98 -6.72 12.35 -7.78
C THR A 98 -7.07 13.79 -8.14
N ALA A 99 -6.05 14.66 -8.18
CA ALA A 99 -6.21 16.04 -8.61
C ALA A 99 -6.83 16.17 -10.01
N GLU A 100 -6.60 15.18 -10.88
CA GLU A 100 -7.19 15.13 -12.23
C GLU A 100 -8.62 14.55 -12.27
N GLY A 101 -9.23 14.31 -11.13
CA GLY A 101 -10.58 13.77 -11.03
C GLY A 101 -10.69 12.27 -11.34
N LYS A 102 -9.57 11.56 -11.44
CA LYS A 102 -9.55 10.11 -11.64
C LYS A 102 -9.69 9.38 -10.31
N ALA A 103 -10.37 8.23 -10.32
CA ALA A 103 -10.41 7.37 -9.16
C ALA A 103 -8.99 6.88 -8.84
N ALA A 104 -8.59 7.06 -7.59
CA ALA A 104 -7.36 6.47 -7.10
C ALA A 104 -7.69 5.15 -6.39
N GLY A 105 -6.77 4.21 -6.49
CA GLY A 105 -6.87 2.89 -5.88
C GLY A 105 -7.08 1.78 -6.90
N GLU A 106 -8.10 1.86 -7.77
CA GLU A 106 -8.31 0.89 -8.84
C GLU A 106 -7.48 1.26 -10.08
N ASP A 107 -6.74 0.29 -10.62
CA ASP A 107 -5.90 0.46 -11.82
C ASP A 107 -4.97 1.70 -11.76
N VAL A 108 -4.43 1.97 -10.59
CA VAL A 108 -3.56 3.13 -10.34
C VAL A 108 -2.31 2.68 -9.59
N PHE A 109 -1.16 3.16 -10.02
CA PHE A 109 0.07 3.13 -9.23
C PHE A 109 0.13 4.40 -8.37
N LEU A 110 0.26 4.23 -7.07
CA LEU A 110 0.42 5.32 -6.13
C LEU A 110 1.85 5.34 -5.60
N HIS A 111 2.45 6.49 -5.67
CA HIS A 111 3.77 6.74 -5.12
C HIS A 111 3.72 7.91 -4.13
N ARG A 112 4.20 7.70 -2.91
CA ARG A 112 4.28 8.81 -1.95
C ARG A 112 5.35 9.79 -2.42
N LYS A 113 5.02 11.09 -2.44
CA LYS A 113 5.96 12.14 -2.85
C LYS A 113 7.24 12.09 -2.04
N VAL A 114 8.38 12.27 -2.69
CA VAL A 114 9.71 12.21 -2.06
C VAL A 114 9.92 13.29 -0.99
N THR A 115 9.11 14.34 -1.01
CA THR A 115 9.09 15.39 0.01
C THR A 115 8.41 15.00 1.30
N ILE A 116 7.72 13.85 1.32
CA ILE A 116 7.00 13.34 2.50
C ILE A 116 7.85 12.25 3.14
N ASP A 117 8.55 12.59 4.18
CA ASP A 117 9.52 11.74 4.88
C ASP A 117 8.97 11.05 6.15
N ALA A 118 7.75 11.39 6.53
CA ALA A 118 7.09 10.82 7.70
C ALA A 118 5.84 10.02 7.33
N PRO A 119 5.52 8.96 8.06
CA PRO A 119 4.25 8.26 7.95
C PRO A 119 3.09 9.11 8.44
N SER A 120 1.87 8.80 8.04
CA SER A 120 0.65 9.48 8.48
C SER A 120 -0.40 8.47 8.91
N GLN A 121 -0.99 8.69 10.08
CA GLN A 121 -2.09 7.87 10.60
C GLN A 121 -3.41 8.13 9.88
N THR A 122 -3.46 9.14 9.03
CA THR A 122 -4.60 9.48 8.20
C THR A 122 -4.18 9.63 6.74
N PHE A 123 -5.09 9.27 5.84
CA PHE A 123 -4.84 9.42 4.41
C PHE A 123 -4.97 10.88 3.98
N VAL A 124 -3.93 11.38 3.33
CA VAL A 124 -3.88 12.72 2.74
C VAL A 124 -3.50 12.57 1.27
N LEU A 125 -4.46 12.73 0.37
CA LEU A 125 -4.27 12.49 -1.07
C LEU A 125 -3.12 13.32 -1.67
N ASP A 126 -2.95 14.56 -1.23
CA ASP A 126 -1.90 15.45 -1.73
C ASP A 126 -0.47 14.97 -1.42
N GLN A 127 -0.31 13.98 -0.56
CA GLN A 127 0.99 13.34 -0.30
C GLN A 127 1.39 12.30 -1.36
N TRP A 128 0.54 12.02 -2.34
CA TRP A 128 0.71 10.94 -3.30
C TRP A 128 0.65 11.44 -4.73
N ASP A 129 1.51 10.88 -5.55
CA ASP A 129 1.40 10.95 -7.01
C ASP A 129 0.71 9.69 -7.50
N ALA A 130 -0.19 9.86 -8.48
CA ALA A 130 -1.00 8.77 -9.02
C ALA A 130 -0.77 8.64 -10.53
N THR A 131 -0.47 7.43 -10.97
CA THR A 131 -0.32 7.09 -12.40
C THR A 131 -1.33 6.03 -12.77
N ALA A 132 -2.23 6.33 -13.70
CA ALA A 132 -3.20 5.38 -14.19
C ALA A 132 -2.53 4.23 -14.96
N LEU A 133 -2.96 3.02 -14.69
CA LEU A 133 -2.52 1.81 -15.37
C LEU A 133 -3.55 1.41 -16.44
N THR A 134 -3.14 1.39 -17.70
CA THR A 134 -4.01 0.94 -18.79
C THR A 134 -3.94 -0.57 -18.93
N LYS A 135 -5.08 -1.23 -19.16
CA LYS A 135 -5.18 -2.70 -19.20
C LYS A 135 -4.18 -3.35 -20.16
N ASP A 136 -3.96 -2.74 -21.32
CA ASP A 136 -3.13 -3.31 -22.37
C ASP A 136 -1.62 -3.27 -22.06
N LYS A 137 -1.19 -2.38 -21.17
CA LYS A 137 0.22 -2.17 -20.81
C LYS A 137 0.49 -2.20 -19.30
N GLN A 138 -0.45 -2.72 -18.54
CA GLN A 138 -0.41 -2.67 -17.08
C GLN A 138 0.89 -3.26 -16.51
N LYS A 139 1.30 -4.43 -17.00
CA LYS A 139 2.50 -5.11 -16.52
C LYS A 139 3.79 -4.35 -16.87
N GLU A 140 3.91 -3.85 -18.08
CA GLU A 140 5.08 -3.08 -18.52
C GLU A 140 5.18 -1.76 -17.79
N THR A 141 4.08 -1.02 -17.71
CA THR A 141 4.00 0.26 -17.01
C THR A 141 4.30 0.09 -15.52
N LEU A 142 3.71 -0.90 -14.87
CA LEU A 142 3.95 -1.19 -13.46
C LEU A 142 5.41 -1.56 -13.20
N THR A 143 6.02 -2.38 -14.06
CA THR A 143 7.44 -2.75 -13.93
C THR A 143 8.34 -1.53 -14.05
N ALA A 144 8.08 -0.65 -15.02
CA ALA A 144 8.84 0.59 -15.18
C ALA A 144 8.71 1.50 -13.95
N LEU A 145 7.48 1.75 -13.48
CA LEU A 145 7.21 2.59 -12.32
C LEU A 145 7.85 2.05 -11.03
N ILE A 146 7.77 0.74 -10.80
CA ILE A 146 8.42 0.15 -9.62
C ILE A 146 9.94 0.29 -9.74
N THR A 147 10.52 0.05 -10.90
CA THR A 147 11.97 0.20 -11.12
C THR A 147 12.41 1.64 -10.92
N GLU A 148 11.59 2.60 -11.33
CA GLU A 148 11.86 4.03 -11.16
C GLU A 148 11.78 4.48 -9.71
N HIS A 149 10.77 4.03 -8.97
CA HIS A 149 10.42 4.58 -7.65
C HIS A 149 10.82 3.71 -6.47
N PHE A 150 11.01 2.39 -6.66
CA PHE A 150 11.32 1.50 -5.55
C PHE A 150 12.69 1.79 -4.95
N GLY A 151 12.70 2.00 -3.64
CA GLY A 151 13.93 2.27 -2.88
C GLY A 151 14.52 3.68 -3.09
N LYS A 152 13.83 4.53 -3.83
CA LYS A 152 14.27 5.91 -4.07
C LYS A 152 13.39 6.87 -3.25
N ARG A 153 13.94 7.36 -2.17
CA ARG A 153 13.46 8.48 -1.39
C ARG A 153 14.60 9.38 -0.97
#